data_9be49c754c37eb4ddb64380ff4311a03
#
_entry.id   9be49c754c37eb4ddb64380ff4311a03
#
_cell.length_a   1.000
_cell.length_b   1.000
_cell.length_c   1.000
_cell.angle_alpha   90.00
_cell.angle_beta   90.00
_cell.angle_gamma   90.00
#
_symmetry.space_group_name_H-M   'P 1'
#
loop_
_entity.id
_entity.type
_entity.pdbx_description
1 polymer ?
#
loop_
_entity_poly.entity_id
_entity_poly.type
_entity_poly.pdbx_seq_one_letter_code
_entity_poly.pdbx_strand_id
1 'polypeptide(L)'
;MEKQIMIKRDGLMLHGLIDIPNQDEFDLVILMHGFTSDLGYAKGQLLYDLTPALQQKGLGTLRFDFNGHGKSEGRLSEMTILNELADANAVLNFARQLKGIQHIYLLGHSQGGVIASLMAAYYPDAISKLVLMSPAATLVDDARLGICQGSIYNPHHIPDTITVNQKTIGGFYFRTAQLLPLYDIAKHFDGPVCLIHGTDDTIVNPSASLRYNDVYKNSILNLIPNCDHSYLNLEKRKQAISIACDFLTR
;
A
#
# COMPACT_ATOMS: atom_id res chain seq x y z
N MET A 1 -7.73 -12.29 -18.06
CA MET A 1 -7.37 -13.50 -17.25
C MET A 1 -6.06 -13.22 -16.54
N GLU A 2 -6.06 -13.38 -15.21
CA GLU A 2 -4.91 -13.08 -14.36
C GLU A 2 -3.68 -13.93 -14.76
N LYS A 3 -2.53 -13.27 -14.90
CA LYS A 3 -1.25 -13.89 -15.26
C LYS A 3 -0.24 -13.66 -14.15
N GLN A 4 0.56 -14.68 -13.86
CA GLN A 4 1.74 -14.52 -13.00
C GLN A 4 2.85 -13.80 -13.74
N ILE A 5 3.53 -12.90 -13.03
CA ILE A 5 4.69 -12.17 -13.53
C ILE A 5 5.80 -12.19 -12.47
N MET A 6 7.03 -12.09 -12.96
CA MET A 6 8.20 -11.90 -12.11
C MET A 6 8.88 -10.60 -12.52
N ILE A 7 9.06 -9.70 -11.56
CA ILE A 7 9.62 -8.37 -11.79
C ILE A 7 11.00 -8.32 -11.13
N LYS A 8 12.03 -8.04 -11.91
CA LYS A 8 13.39 -7.93 -11.38
C LYS A 8 13.56 -6.60 -10.64
N ARG A 9 14.06 -6.68 -9.41
CA ARG A 9 14.47 -5.54 -8.61
C ARG A 9 15.87 -5.81 -8.03
N ASP A 10 16.88 -5.16 -8.56
CA ASP A 10 18.29 -5.42 -8.26
C ASP A 10 18.63 -6.93 -8.39
N GLY A 11 19.03 -7.57 -7.32
CA GLY A 11 19.32 -9.00 -7.26
C GLY A 11 18.14 -9.90 -6.90
N LEU A 12 16.91 -9.35 -6.76
CA LEU A 12 15.72 -10.07 -6.31
C LEU A 12 14.67 -10.15 -7.43
N MET A 13 13.84 -11.19 -7.37
CA MET A 13 12.65 -11.34 -8.19
C MET A 13 11.39 -11.13 -7.34
N LEU A 14 10.58 -10.16 -7.72
CA LEU A 14 9.28 -9.90 -7.10
C LEU A 14 8.19 -10.66 -7.84
N HIS A 15 7.38 -11.41 -7.10
CA HIS A 15 6.21 -12.10 -7.65
C HIS A 15 5.02 -11.15 -7.73
N GLY A 16 4.33 -11.17 -8.86
CA GLY A 16 3.12 -10.38 -9.06
C GLY A 16 2.05 -11.13 -9.86
N LEU A 17 0.86 -10.59 -9.81
CA LEU A 17 -0.30 -11.01 -10.57
C LEU A 17 -0.83 -9.80 -11.34
N ILE A 18 -0.96 -9.96 -12.66
CA ILE A 18 -1.49 -8.92 -13.53
C ILE A 18 -2.73 -9.42 -14.28
N ASP A 19 -3.76 -8.60 -14.35
CA ASP A 19 -4.89 -8.80 -15.25
C ASP A 19 -5.11 -7.55 -16.10
N ILE A 20 -5.05 -7.73 -17.40
CA ILE A 20 -5.25 -6.67 -18.41
C ILE A 20 -6.61 -6.89 -19.05
N PRO A 21 -7.49 -5.87 -19.09
CA PRO A 21 -8.80 -5.99 -19.75
C PRO A 21 -8.62 -6.23 -21.26
N ASN A 22 -9.64 -6.84 -21.86
CA ASN A 22 -9.63 -7.11 -23.31
C ASN A 22 -10.03 -5.86 -24.12
N GLN A 23 -9.19 -4.84 -24.07
CA GLN A 23 -9.31 -3.58 -24.79
C GLN A 23 -7.92 -3.03 -25.13
N ASP A 24 -7.82 -2.23 -26.18
CA ASP A 24 -6.52 -1.72 -26.66
C ASP A 24 -5.92 -0.68 -25.72
N GLU A 25 -6.77 0.09 -25.05
CA GLU A 25 -6.39 1.15 -24.11
C GLU A 25 -7.12 0.97 -22.77
N PHE A 26 -6.41 1.14 -21.67
CA PHE A 26 -6.95 0.96 -20.32
C PHE A 26 -6.14 1.71 -19.27
N ASP A 27 -6.75 1.96 -18.13
CA ASP A 27 -6.09 2.45 -16.94
C ASP A 27 -5.66 1.27 -16.07
N LEU A 28 -4.48 1.36 -15.45
CA LEU A 28 -3.90 0.32 -14.61
C LEU A 28 -3.88 0.75 -13.14
N VAL A 29 -4.37 -0.10 -12.25
CA VAL A 29 -4.24 0.06 -10.79
C VAL A 29 -3.13 -0.85 -10.27
N ILE A 30 -2.09 -0.27 -9.66
CA ILE A 30 -1.06 -1.02 -8.91
C ILE A 30 -1.51 -1.08 -7.45
N LEU A 31 -1.67 -2.31 -6.92
CA LEU A 31 -2.14 -2.57 -5.56
C LEU A 31 -0.98 -3.01 -4.67
N MET A 32 -0.87 -2.38 -3.49
CA MET A 32 0.22 -2.56 -2.52
C MET A 32 -0.33 -3.04 -1.18
N HIS A 33 0.16 -4.19 -0.70
CA HIS A 33 -0.27 -4.81 0.56
C HIS A 33 0.38 -4.17 1.79
N GLY A 34 -0.14 -4.50 2.98
CA GLY A 34 0.35 -3.99 4.26
C GLY A 34 1.52 -4.80 4.84
N PHE A 35 2.02 -4.31 5.99
CA PHE A 35 3.08 -4.91 6.78
C PHE A 35 2.82 -6.39 7.06
N THR A 36 3.82 -7.23 6.76
CA THR A 36 3.78 -8.70 6.93
C THR A 36 2.62 -9.45 6.24
N SER A 37 1.95 -8.81 5.28
CA SER A 37 0.87 -9.36 4.47
C SER A 37 1.39 -9.92 3.13
N ASP A 38 0.51 -10.06 2.15
CA ASP A 38 0.82 -10.51 0.79
C ASP A 38 -0.13 -9.84 -0.22
N LEU A 39 0.07 -10.11 -1.51
CA LEU A 39 -0.73 -9.57 -2.62
C LEU A 39 -2.21 -10.00 -2.62
N GLY A 40 -2.62 -10.86 -1.70
CA GLY A 40 -3.98 -11.42 -1.64
C GLY A 40 -4.13 -12.66 -2.51
N TYR A 41 -3.83 -13.84 -1.94
CA TYR A 41 -3.93 -15.12 -2.65
C TYR A 41 -5.29 -15.80 -2.52
N ALA A 42 -6.12 -15.39 -1.58
CA ALA A 42 -7.38 -16.04 -1.26
C ALA A 42 -8.53 -15.05 -1.10
N LYS A 43 -9.74 -15.55 -1.44
CA LYS A 43 -10.99 -14.83 -1.15
C LYS A 43 -11.07 -14.46 0.33
N GLY A 44 -11.52 -13.23 0.60
CA GLY A 44 -11.58 -12.68 1.96
C GLY A 44 -10.34 -11.89 2.37
N GLN A 45 -9.27 -11.88 1.56
CA GLN A 45 -8.20 -10.90 1.69
C GLN A 45 -8.56 -9.63 0.90
N LEU A 46 -8.28 -8.47 1.43
CA LEU A 46 -8.75 -7.17 0.88
C LEU A 46 -8.31 -6.97 -0.57
N LEU A 47 -7.03 -7.18 -0.89
CA LEU A 47 -6.52 -6.98 -2.25
C LEU A 47 -7.07 -8.01 -3.24
N TYR A 48 -7.32 -9.25 -2.78
CA TYR A 48 -8.00 -10.25 -3.58
C TYR A 48 -9.42 -9.81 -3.96
N ASP A 49 -10.19 -9.31 -2.97
CA ASP A 49 -11.59 -8.91 -3.18
C ASP A 49 -11.70 -7.59 -3.98
N LEU A 50 -10.72 -6.69 -3.88
CA LEU A 50 -10.62 -5.46 -4.69
C LEU A 50 -10.44 -5.75 -6.19
N THR A 51 -9.62 -6.75 -6.52
CA THR A 51 -9.24 -7.04 -7.91
C THR A 51 -10.43 -7.25 -8.84
N PRO A 52 -11.38 -8.17 -8.57
CA PRO A 52 -12.52 -8.36 -9.46
C PRO A 52 -13.47 -7.14 -9.52
N ALA A 53 -13.54 -6.34 -8.46
CA ALA A 53 -14.36 -5.13 -8.46
C ALA A 53 -13.79 -4.05 -9.39
N LEU A 54 -12.46 -3.89 -9.39
CA LEU A 54 -11.76 -2.98 -10.31
C LEU A 54 -11.87 -3.46 -11.76
N GLN A 55 -11.70 -4.76 -11.99
CA GLN A 55 -11.83 -5.37 -13.31
C GLN A 55 -13.24 -5.20 -13.90
N GLN A 56 -14.29 -5.32 -13.08
CA GLN A 56 -15.68 -5.06 -13.50
C GLN A 56 -15.90 -3.61 -13.95
N LYS A 57 -15.04 -2.69 -13.51
CA LYS A 57 -15.05 -1.29 -13.95
C LYS A 57 -14.16 -1.05 -15.18
N GLY A 58 -13.59 -2.09 -15.79
CA GLY A 58 -12.73 -1.99 -16.98
C GLY A 58 -11.28 -1.60 -16.68
N LEU A 59 -10.87 -1.61 -15.40
CA LEU A 59 -9.50 -1.29 -14.99
C LEU A 59 -8.59 -2.52 -15.07
N GLY A 60 -7.38 -2.35 -15.57
CA GLY A 60 -6.31 -3.31 -15.39
C GLY A 60 -5.84 -3.32 -13.92
N THR A 61 -5.39 -4.46 -13.44
CA THR A 61 -4.88 -4.60 -12.07
C THR A 61 -3.51 -5.26 -12.05
N LEU A 62 -2.59 -4.72 -11.25
CA LEU A 62 -1.31 -5.32 -10.94
C LEU A 62 -1.13 -5.30 -9.44
N ARG A 63 -1.04 -6.49 -8.84
CA ARG A 63 -0.74 -6.66 -7.41
C ARG A 63 0.50 -7.52 -7.26
N PHE A 64 1.33 -7.22 -6.29
CA PHE A 64 2.62 -7.88 -6.12
C PHE A 64 2.97 -8.06 -4.64
N ASP A 65 3.83 -9.02 -4.36
CA ASP A 65 4.43 -9.18 -3.04
C ASP A 65 5.68 -8.32 -2.95
N PHE A 66 5.80 -7.53 -1.89
CA PHE A 66 7.06 -6.87 -1.55
C PHE A 66 8.17 -7.90 -1.24
N ASN A 67 9.44 -7.48 -1.30
CA ASN A 67 10.56 -8.34 -0.94
C ASN A 67 10.37 -8.97 0.45
N GLY A 68 10.73 -10.26 0.57
CA GLY A 68 10.57 -11.01 1.82
C GLY A 68 9.13 -11.37 2.19
N HIS A 69 8.14 -11.07 1.32
CA HIS A 69 6.74 -11.39 1.52
C HIS A 69 6.22 -12.38 0.47
N GLY A 70 5.17 -13.10 0.79
CA GLY A 70 4.44 -13.97 -0.12
C GLY A 70 5.35 -14.92 -0.89
N LYS A 71 5.42 -14.76 -2.22
CA LYS A 71 6.27 -15.54 -3.13
C LYS A 71 7.44 -14.75 -3.71
N SER A 72 7.62 -13.49 -3.31
CA SER A 72 8.79 -12.70 -3.67
C SER A 72 10.04 -13.18 -2.93
N GLU A 73 11.18 -13.03 -3.58
CA GLU A 73 12.47 -13.30 -2.96
C GLU A 73 12.81 -12.27 -1.88
N GLY A 74 13.89 -12.53 -1.14
CA GLY A 74 14.31 -11.73 0.01
C GLY A 74 13.90 -12.34 1.33
N ARG A 75 14.17 -11.64 2.41
CA ARG A 75 13.83 -12.06 3.78
C ARG A 75 13.05 -10.98 4.49
N LEU A 76 11.98 -11.35 5.17
CA LEU A 76 11.17 -10.41 5.96
C LEU A 76 12.00 -9.62 6.98
N SER A 77 13.03 -10.25 7.55
CA SER A 77 13.96 -9.59 8.47
C SER A 77 14.84 -8.51 7.83
N GLU A 78 14.88 -8.44 6.51
CA GLU A 78 15.62 -7.41 5.74
C GLU A 78 14.69 -6.34 5.15
N MET A 79 13.38 -6.50 5.31
CA MET A 79 12.38 -5.55 4.84
C MET A 79 12.53 -4.19 5.55
N THR A 80 12.41 -3.12 4.79
CA THR A 80 12.32 -1.74 5.27
C THR A 80 11.40 -0.93 4.36
N ILE A 81 10.89 0.21 4.81
CA ILE A 81 10.14 1.14 3.93
C ILE A 81 10.97 1.55 2.71
N LEU A 82 12.29 1.69 2.87
CA LEU A 82 13.18 2.11 1.78
C LEU A 82 13.31 1.04 0.68
N ASN A 83 13.43 -0.24 1.05
CA ASN A 83 13.51 -1.29 0.03
C ASN A 83 12.14 -1.68 -0.54
N GLU A 84 11.04 -1.53 0.20
CA GLU A 84 9.70 -1.63 -0.37
C GLU A 84 9.40 -0.48 -1.37
N LEU A 85 9.94 0.72 -1.14
CA LEU A 85 9.93 1.80 -2.13
C LEU A 85 10.69 1.41 -3.40
N ALA A 86 11.85 0.78 -3.27
CA ALA A 86 12.60 0.27 -4.42
C ALA A 86 11.82 -0.83 -5.18
N ASP A 87 11.10 -1.70 -4.45
CA ASP A 87 10.21 -2.70 -5.06
C ASP A 87 9.08 -2.02 -5.85
N ALA A 88 8.37 -1.06 -5.23
CA ALA A 88 7.29 -0.32 -5.88
C ALA A 88 7.77 0.45 -7.12
N ASN A 89 8.99 1.01 -7.06
CA ASN A 89 9.61 1.65 -8.21
C ASN A 89 9.90 0.65 -9.35
N ALA A 90 10.40 -0.54 -9.05
CA ALA A 90 10.61 -1.59 -10.05
C ALA A 90 9.28 -2.02 -10.70
N VAL A 91 8.21 -2.13 -9.90
CA VAL A 91 6.86 -2.44 -10.39
C VAL A 91 6.30 -1.31 -11.27
N LEU A 92 6.48 -0.06 -10.87
CA LEU A 92 6.07 1.09 -11.69
C LEU A 92 6.82 1.12 -13.03
N ASN A 93 8.13 0.87 -13.02
CA ASN A 93 8.93 0.81 -14.24
C ASN A 93 8.51 -0.35 -15.16
N PHE A 94 8.14 -1.50 -14.60
CA PHE A 94 7.55 -2.60 -15.34
C PHE A 94 6.21 -2.19 -15.96
N ALA A 95 5.32 -1.60 -15.18
CA ALA A 95 4.01 -1.14 -15.64
C ALA A 95 4.11 -0.16 -16.81
N ARG A 96 5.04 0.80 -16.73
CA ARG A 96 5.27 1.81 -17.79
C ARG A 96 5.75 1.23 -19.14
N GLN A 97 6.22 -0.02 -19.18
CA GLN A 97 6.61 -0.71 -20.40
C GLN A 97 5.47 -1.49 -21.06
N LEU A 98 4.33 -1.64 -20.36
CA LEU A 98 3.17 -2.32 -20.92
C LEU A 98 2.47 -1.42 -21.95
N LYS A 99 1.99 -2.06 -23.03
CA LYS A 99 1.25 -1.34 -24.08
C LYS A 99 -0.20 -1.11 -23.67
N GLY A 100 -0.78 -0.01 -24.13
CA GLY A 100 -2.20 0.31 -23.97
C GLY A 100 -2.55 1.00 -22.65
N ILE A 101 -1.59 1.19 -21.71
CA ILE A 101 -1.87 1.93 -20.46
C ILE A 101 -1.99 3.42 -20.78
N GLN A 102 -3.13 4.01 -20.39
CA GLN A 102 -3.39 5.45 -20.50
C GLN A 102 -2.99 6.16 -19.19
N HIS A 103 -3.45 5.63 -18.04
CA HIS A 103 -3.14 6.18 -16.73
C HIS A 103 -2.72 5.06 -15.76
N ILE A 104 -1.85 5.41 -14.82
CA ILE A 104 -1.47 4.55 -13.72
C ILE A 104 -2.01 5.14 -12.43
N TYR A 105 -2.75 4.33 -11.69
CA TYR A 105 -3.28 4.62 -10.37
C TYR A 105 -2.59 3.77 -9.33
N LEU A 106 -2.40 4.31 -8.12
CA LEU A 106 -1.89 3.54 -6.99
C LEU A 106 -3.00 3.32 -5.97
N LEU A 107 -3.08 2.11 -5.44
CA LEU A 107 -3.93 1.77 -4.30
C LEU A 107 -3.09 1.03 -3.27
N GLY A 108 -3.00 1.56 -2.06
CA GLY A 108 -2.25 0.93 -0.99
C GLY A 108 -3.07 0.75 0.28
N HIS A 109 -2.93 -0.43 0.92
CA HIS A 109 -3.50 -0.72 2.21
C HIS A 109 -2.43 -0.71 3.29
N SER A 110 -2.71 -0.07 4.43
CA SER A 110 -1.82 -0.06 5.60
C SER A 110 -0.41 0.47 5.25
N GLN A 111 0.66 -0.28 5.47
CA GLN A 111 2.02 0.09 5.05
C GLN A 111 2.12 0.28 3.52
N GLY A 112 1.42 -0.53 2.72
CA GLY A 112 1.33 -0.31 1.27
C GLY A 112 0.71 1.04 0.92
N GLY A 113 -0.15 1.60 1.77
CA GLY A 113 -0.66 2.97 1.65
C GLY A 113 0.43 4.03 1.87
N VAL A 114 1.34 3.78 2.80
CA VAL A 114 2.53 4.65 2.99
C VAL A 114 3.42 4.61 1.76
N ILE A 115 3.72 3.40 1.25
CA ILE A 115 4.53 3.25 0.04
C ILE A 115 3.85 3.93 -1.17
N ALA A 116 2.55 3.73 -1.36
CA ALA A 116 1.80 4.35 -2.45
C ALA A 116 1.82 5.90 -2.35
N SER A 117 1.69 6.45 -1.15
CA SER A 117 1.78 7.89 -0.89
C SER A 117 3.15 8.46 -1.27
N LEU A 118 4.23 7.80 -0.85
CA LEU A 118 5.60 8.21 -1.19
C LEU A 118 5.87 8.08 -2.70
N MET A 119 5.42 6.98 -3.33
CA MET A 119 5.56 6.78 -4.77
C MET A 119 4.84 7.86 -5.58
N ALA A 120 3.61 8.23 -5.18
CA ALA A 120 2.86 9.29 -5.85
C ALA A 120 3.61 10.64 -5.77
N ALA A 121 4.20 10.95 -4.62
CA ALA A 121 4.98 12.16 -4.43
C ALA A 121 6.31 12.18 -5.22
N TYR A 122 6.97 11.03 -5.36
CA TYR A 122 8.21 10.91 -6.15
C TYR A 122 7.97 10.84 -7.66
N TYR A 123 6.79 10.43 -8.10
CA TYR A 123 6.41 10.26 -9.51
C TYR A 123 5.09 10.95 -9.85
N PRO A 124 4.94 12.27 -9.51
CA PRO A 124 3.67 12.97 -9.68
C PRO A 124 3.20 13.05 -11.14
N ASP A 125 4.14 13.00 -12.10
CA ASP A 125 3.83 13.03 -13.54
C ASP A 125 3.43 11.64 -14.08
N ALA A 126 3.71 10.56 -13.36
CA ALA A 126 3.41 9.20 -13.78
C ALA A 126 2.15 8.63 -13.11
N ILE A 127 1.76 9.19 -11.97
CA ILE A 127 0.63 8.70 -11.17
C ILE A 127 -0.54 9.68 -11.29
N SER A 128 -1.66 9.20 -11.81
CA SER A 128 -2.82 10.05 -12.06
C SER A 128 -3.79 10.12 -10.88
N LYS A 129 -3.93 9.04 -10.10
CA LYS A 129 -4.80 8.99 -8.90
C LYS A 129 -4.19 8.10 -7.82
N LEU A 130 -4.55 8.41 -6.56
CA LEU A 130 -4.07 7.69 -5.39
C LEU A 130 -5.22 7.30 -4.47
N VAL A 131 -5.28 6.03 -4.07
CA VAL A 131 -6.21 5.52 -3.05
C VAL A 131 -5.42 4.98 -1.87
N LEU A 132 -5.69 5.48 -0.68
CA LEU A 132 -5.06 5.09 0.58
C LEU A 132 -6.11 4.48 1.50
N MET A 133 -6.00 3.17 1.75
CA MET A 133 -6.89 2.43 2.65
C MET A 133 -6.19 2.18 3.98
N SER A 134 -6.68 2.76 5.06
CA SER A 134 -6.08 2.69 6.41
C SER A 134 -4.55 2.87 6.39
N PRO A 135 -4.00 3.95 5.75
CA PRO A 135 -2.56 4.11 5.55
C PRO A 135 -1.82 4.17 6.90
N ALA A 136 -0.79 3.33 7.08
CA ALA A 136 -0.11 3.13 8.35
C ALA A 136 0.90 4.24 8.70
N ALA A 137 0.54 5.52 8.51
CA ALA A 137 1.47 6.62 8.73
C ALA A 137 1.79 6.89 10.22
N THR A 138 1.09 6.24 11.16
CA THR A 138 1.47 6.21 12.58
C THR A 138 2.80 5.49 12.80
N LEU A 139 3.27 4.67 11.84
CA LEU A 139 4.52 3.89 11.96
C LEU A 139 5.75 4.73 12.38
N VAL A 140 5.77 6.02 12.01
CA VAL A 140 6.87 6.94 12.40
C VAL A 140 6.81 7.25 13.90
N ASP A 141 5.63 7.61 14.38
CA ASP A 141 5.39 7.94 15.78
C ASP A 141 5.51 6.67 16.64
N ASP A 142 4.97 5.53 16.16
CA ASP A 142 5.09 4.23 16.81
C ASP A 142 6.56 3.79 16.94
N ALA A 143 7.35 3.96 15.89
CA ALA A 143 8.78 3.65 15.92
C ALA A 143 9.56 4.54 16.87
N ARG A 144 9.20 5.81 17.01
CA ARG A 144 9.79 6.75 17.99
C ARG A 144 9.40 6.41 19.42
N LEU A 145 8.20 5.87 19.62
CA LEU A 145 7.73 5.39 20.92
C LEU A 145 8.27 3.99 21.27
N GLY A 146 8.87 3.28 20.32
CA GLY A 146 9.34 1.91 20.52
C GLY A 146 8.22 0.89 20.56
N ILE A 147 7.18 1.07 19.75
CA ILE A 147 5.99 0.21 19.69
C ILE A 147 5.80 -0.27 18.25
N CYS A 148 5.42 -1.53 18.08
CA CYS A 148 4.95 -2.05 16.79
C CYS A 148 3.94 -3.18 17.02
N GLN A 149 2.67 -2.94 16.71
CA GLN A 149 1.58 -3.93 16.82
C GLN A 149 1.60 -4.71 18.17
N GLY A 150 1.77 -4.00 19.27
CA GLY A 150 1.83 -4.57 20.62
C GLY A 150 3.20 -5.06 21.08
N SER A 151 4.19 -5.18 20.19
CA SER A 151 5.59 -5.42 20.59
C SER A 151 6.24 -4.13 21.04
N ILE A 152 7.02 -4.18 22.14
CA ILE A 152 7.68 -3.02 22.76
C ILE A 152 9.19 -3.23 22.70
N TYR A 153 9.91 -2.16 22.34
CA TYR A 153 11.38 -2.14 22.32
C TYR A 153 11.91 -0.77 22.76
N ASN A 154 13.20 -0.70 23.09
CA ASN A 154 13.83 0.59 23.42
C ASN A 154 14.11 1.38 22.12
N PRO A 155 13.44 2.52 21.86
CA PRO A 155 13.61 3.27 20.62
C PRO A 155 14.98 3.96 20.48
N HIS A 156 15.75 4.10 21.59
CA HIS A 156 17.11 4.64 21.57
C HIS A 156 18.19 3.56 21.44
N HIS A 157 17.84 2.29 21.68
CA HIS A 157 18.73 1.14 21.58
C HIS A 157 18.00 -0.01 20.89
N ILE A 158 17.64 0.21 19.62
CA ILE A 158 16.90 -0.77 18.82
C ILE A 158 17.78 -2.00 18.59
N PRO A 159 17.34 -3.21 18.97
CA PRO A 159 18.10 -4.44 18.71
C PRO A 159 18.17 -4.76 17.21
N ASP A 160 19.03 -5.71 16.83
CA ASP A 160 19.19 -6.10 15.42
C ASP A 160 17.93 -6.74 14.85
N THR A 161 17.13 -7.38 15.68
CA THR A 161 15.85 -7.96 15.32
C THR A 161 14.82 -7.76 16.44
N ILE A 162 13.55 -7.62 16.05
CA ILE A 162 12.40 -7.54 16.95
C ILE A 162 11.36 -8.53 16.47
N THR A 163 10.76 -9.28 17.39
CA THR A 163 9.65 -10.18 17.07
C THR A 163 8.34 -9.42 17.13
N VAL A 164 7.61 -9.37 16.02
CA VAL A 164 6.27 -8.78 15.90
C VAL A 164 5.32 -9.85 15.39
N ASN A 165 4.26 -10.19 16.14
CA ASN A 165 3.30 -11.22 15.78
C ASN A 165 3.96 -12.51 15.28
N GLN A 166 4.92 -13.04 16.04
CA GLN A 166 5.71 -14.26 15.76
C GLN A 166 6.60 -14.18 14.51
N LYS A 167 6.74 -13.01 13.89
CA LYS A 167 7.62 -12.76 12.76
C LYS A 167 8.83 -11.96 13.18
N THR A 168 10.00 -12.31 12.64
CA THR A 168 11.26 -11.59 12.91
C THR A 168 11.41 -10.42 11.95
N ILE A 169 11.43 -9.21 12.49
CA ILE A 169 11.65 -7.96 11.75
C ILE A 169 13.03 -7.41 12.08
N GLY A 170 13.78 -6.95 11.10
CA GLY A 170 15.08 -6.34 11.31
C GLY A 170 14.99 -4.99 12.01
N GLY A 171 15.91 -4.72 12.93
CA GLY A 171 15.98 -3.44 13.64
C GLY A 171 16.17 -2.23 12.71
N PHE A 172 16.72 -2.46 11.52
CA PHE A 172 16.90 -1.39 10.52
C PHE A 172 15.57 -0.83 9.99
N TYR A 173 14.50 -1.65 9.93
CA TYR A 173 13.16 -1.17 9.65
C TYR A 173 12.76 -0.05 10.62
N PHE A 174 12.88 -0.27 11.92
CA PHE A 174 12.47 0.69 12.94
C PHE A 174 13.37 1.92 12.97
N ARG A 175 14.69 1.75 12.77
CA ARG A 175 15.65 2.87 12.69
C ARG A 175 15.32 3.80 11.52
N THR A 176 14.99 3.25 10.35
CA THR A 176 14.62 4.06 9.18
C THR A 176 13.23 4.66 9.33
N ALA A 177 12.27 3.93 9.90
CA ALA A 177 10.92 4.42 10.13
C ALA A 177 10.88 5.69 11.00
N GLN A 178 11.70 5.77 12.07
CA GLN A 178 11.77 6.95 12.95
C GLN A 178 12.10 8.25 12.23
N LEU A 179 12.78 8.17 11.08
CA LEU A 179 13.34 9.31 10.36
C LEU A 179 12.52 9.73 9.13
N LEU A 180 11.45 9.00 8.81
CA LEU A 180 10.68 9.26 7.59
C LEU A 180 9.80 10.51 7.72
N PRO A 181 9.99 11.54 6.88
CA PRO A 181 9.14 12.72 6.85
C PRO A 181 7.92 12.51 5.95
N LEU A 182 7.06 11.52 6.29
CA LEU A 182 5.99 11.01 5.41
C LEU A 182 5.07 12.12 4.88
N TYR A 183 4.55 12.95 5.76
CA TYR A 183 3.59 14.00 5.39
C TYR A 183 4.24 15.14 4.61
N ASP A 184 5.54 15.44 4.91
CA ASP A 184 6.29 16.44 4.16
C ASP A 184 6.58 16.00 2.73
N ILE A 185 6.75 14.69 2.50
CA ILE A 185 6.89 14.14 1.16
C ILE A 185 5.52 14.08 0.47
N ALA A 186 4.49 13.57 1.15
CA ALA A 186 3.15 13.38 0.59
C ALA A 186 2.56 14.64 -0.05
N LYS A 187 2.79 15.81 0.55
CA LYS A 187 2.28 17.11 0.05
C LYS A 187 2.77 17.52 -1.35
N HIS A 188 3.78 16.80 -1.89
CA HIS A 188 4.28 17.03 -3.26
C HIS A 188 3.46 16.34 -4.34
N PHE A 189 2.47 15.52 -3.97
CA PHE A 189 1.50 14.99 -4.92
C PHE A 189 0.26 15.88 -4.99
N ASP A 190 0.05 16.54 -6.13
CA ASP A 190 -1.09 17.44 -6.37
C ASP A 190 -2.28 16.74 -7.05
N GLY A 191 -2.13 15.47 -7.45
CA GLY A 191 -3.20 14.68 -8.06
C GLY A 191 -4.32 14.33 -7.07
N PRO A 192 -5.45 13.78 -7.58
CA PRO A 192 -6.58 13.39 -6.75
C PRO A 192 -6.23 12.24 -5.80
N VAL A 193 -6.64 12.35 -4.53
CA VAL A 193 -6.42 11.36 -3.48
C VAL A 193 -7.73 10.96 -2.81
N CYS A 194 -7.97 9.66 -2.69
CA CYS A 194 -9.07 9.11 -1.89
C CYS A 194 -8.49 8.42 -0.65
N LEU A 195 -8.89 8.89 0.51
CA LEU A 195 -8.57 8.30 1.80
C LEU A 195 -9.78 7.52 2.32
N ILE A 196 -9.58 6.27 2.72
CA ILE A 196 -10.61 5.40 3.28
C ILE A 196 -10.09 4.82 4.59
N HIS A 197 -10.81 5.02 5.71
CA HIS A 197 -10.35 4.55 7.01
C HIS A 197 -11.53 4.11 7.88
N GLY A 198 -11.37 2.99 8.58
CA GLY A 198 -12.35 2.53 9.55
C GLY A 198 -12.25 3.29 10.87
N THR A 199 -13.39 3.68 11.47
CA THR A 199 -13.38 4.43 12.76
C THR A 199 -12.89 3.59 13.92
N ASP A 200 -13.04 2.26 13.85
CA ASP A 200 -12.70 1.32 14.91
C ASP A 200 -11.36 0.60 14.63
N ASP A 201 -10.52 1.23 13.80
CA ASP A 201 -9.17 0.75 13.51
C ASP A 201 -8.29 0.89 14.78
N THR A 202 -7.95 -0.26 15.37
CA THR A 202 -7.10 -0.36 16.57
C THR A 202 -5.62 -0.62 16.24
N ILE A 203 -5.30 -0.84 14.98
CA ILE A 203 -3.93 -1.09 14.48
C ILE A 203 -3.29 0.22 14.02
N VAL A 204 -4.03 0.99 13.22
CA VAL A 204 -3.60 2.31 12.75
C VAL A 204 -4.68 3.33 13.13
N ASN A 205 -4.34 4.25 14.03
CA ASN A 205 -5.29 5.27 14.43
C ASN A 205 -5.75 6.11 13.22
N PRO A 206 -7.06 6.38 13.05
CA PRO A 206 -7.59 7.18 11.94
C PRO A 206 -6.99 8.58 11.81
N SER A 207 -6.33 9.09 12.86
CA SER A 207 -5.55 10.33 12.79
C SER A 207 -4.49 10.33 11.68
N ALA A 208 -3.98 9.16 11.28
CA ALA A 208 -3.07 9.03 10.14
C ALA A 208 -3.72 9.54 8.85
N SER A 209 -4.97 9.13 8.57
CA SER A 209 -5.70 9.59 7.39
C SER A 209 -6.16 11.05 7.52
N LEU A 210 -6.51 11.52 8.72
CA LEU A 210 -6.81 12.93 8.96
C LEU A 210 -5.60 13.80 8.60
N ARG A 211 -4.40 13.46 9.09
CA ARG A 211 -3.16 14.19 8.77
C ARG A 211 -2.80 14.13 7.28
N TYR A 212 -3.03 13.00 6.60
CA TYR A 212 -2.89 12.94 5.15
C TYR A 212 -3.87 13.86 4.44
N ASN A 213 -5.14 13.91 4.88
CA ASN A 213 -6.15 14.79 4.30
C ASN A 213 -5.78 16.28 4.49
N ASP A 214 -5.13 16.63 5.58
CA ASP A 214 -4.67 18.01 5.85
C ASP A 214 -3.52 18.45 4.94
N VAL A 215 -2.69 17.51 4.48
CA VAL A 215 -1.50 17.86 3.67
C VAL A 215 -1.73 17.70 2.16
N TYR A 216 -2.67 16.85 1.73
CA TYR A 216 -3.02 16.75 0.31
C TYR A 216 -3.97 17.88 -0.10
N LYS A 217 -3.62 18.59 -1.19
CA LYS A 217 -4.44 19.69 -1.73
C LYS A 217 -5.76 19.23 -2.35
N ASN A 218 -5.79 18.01 -2.88
CA ASN A 218 -6.92 17.45 -3.62
C ASN A 218 -7.28 16.07 -3.07
N SER A 219 -7.82 16.02 -1.85
CA SER A 219 -8.17 14.78 -1.20
C SER A 219 -9.63 14.73 -0.76
N ILE A 220 -10.16 13.50 -0.71
CA ILE A 220 -11.47 13.17 -0.15
C ILE A 220 -11.26 12.12 0.93
N LEU A 221 -11.65 12.43 2.17
CA LEU A 221 -11.59 11.50 3.29
C LEU A 221 -12.94 10.81 3.52
N ASN A 222 -12.92 9.48 3.54
CA ASN A 222 -14.06 8.63 3.80
C ASN A 222 -13.81 7.83 5.09
N LEU A 223 -14.44 8.22 6.20
CA LEU A 223 -14.43 7.46 7.43
C LEU A 223 -15.61 6.49 7.44
N ILE A 224 -15.33 5.18 7.60
CA ILE A 224 -16.34 4.13 7.64
C ILE A 224 -16.62 3.78 9.10
N PRO A 225 -17.84 4.08 9.61
CA PRO A 225 -18.21 3.81 11.01
C PRO A 225 -18.16 2.30 11.32
N ASN A 226 -17.70 1.96 12.54
CA ASN A 226 -17.63 0.59 13.05
C ASN A 226 -16.88 -0.37 12.09
N CYS A 227 -15.77 0.09 11.53
CA CYS A 227 -14.95 -0.67 10.63
C CYS A 227 -13.52 -0.78 11.18
N ASP A 228 -12.97 -1.99 11.17
CA ASP A 228 -11.63 -2.31 11.62
C ASP A 228 -10.57 -2.06 10.53
N HIS A 229 -9.27 -2.23 10.90
CA HIS A 229 -8.11 -2.04 10.03
C HIS A 229 -8.14 -2.85 8.73
N SER A 230 -8.57 -4.10 8.82
CA SER A 230 -8.52 -5.08 7.71
C SER A 230 -9.85 -5.21 6.97
N TYR A 231 -10.82 -4.39 7.31
CA TYR A 231 -12.17 -4.43 6.73
C TYR A 231 -12.78 -5.84 6.81
N LEU A 232 -12.70 -6.49 7.99
CA LEU A 232 -13.15 -7.88 8.19
C LEU A 232 -14.65 -8.02 8.03
N ASN A 233 -15.43 -7.02 8.41
CA ASN A 233 -16.87 -7.00 8.17
C ASN A 233 -17.14 -6.86 6.66
N LEU A 234 -17.85 -7.84 6.07
CA LEU A 234 -18.09 -7.91 4.64
C LEU A 234 -18.85 -6.70 4.07
N GLU A 235 -19.80 -6.14 4.79
CA GLU A 235 -20.56 -4.97 4.32
C GLU A 235 -19.67 -3.72 4.31
N LYS A 236 -18.84 -3.54 5.36
CA LYS A 236 -17.87 -2.44 5.42
C LYS A 236 -16.80 -2.58 4.35
N ARG A 237 -16.33 -3.81 4.09
CA ARG A 237 -15.40 -4.11 2.99
C ARG A 237 -16.00 -3.75 1.63
N LYS A 238 -17.23 -4.16 1.35
CA LYS A 238 -17.92 -3.80 0.11
C LYS A 238 -18.06 -2.29 -0.03
N GLN A 239 -18.41 -1.60 1.05
CA GLN A 239 -18.49 -0.14 1.07
C GLN A 239 -17.13 0.50 0.72
N ALA A 240 -16.04 0.05 1.36
CA ALA A 240 -14.69 0.55 1.09
C ALA A 240 -14.26 0.30 -0.36
N ILE A 241 -14.51 -0.91 -0.88
CA ILE A 241 -14.24 -1.29 -2.27
C ILE A 241 -15.03 -0.42 -3.24
N SER A 242 -16.34 -0.19 -2.99
CA SER A 242 -17.16 0.67 -3.84
C SER A 242 -16.62 2.10 -3.90
N ILE A 243 -16.26 2.68 -2.74
CA ILE A 243 -15.67 4.02 -2.66
C ILE A 243 -14.40 4.09 -3.51
N ALA A 244 -13.49 3.10 -3.38
CA ALA A 244 -12.25 3.06 -4.14
C ALA A 244 -12.49 2.95 -5.66
N CYS A 245 -13.38 2.03 -6.08
CA CYS A 245 -13.73 1.84 -7.47
C CYS A 245 -14.38 3.09 -8.08
N ASP A 246 -15.36 3.68 -7.39
CA ASP A 246 -16.06 4.87 -7.88
C ASP A 246 -15.14 6.08 -7.99
N PHE A 247 -14.16 6.23 -7.10
CA PHE A 247 -13.16 7.28 -7.19
C PHE A 247 -12.22 7.08 -8.39
N LEU A 248 -11.76 5.86 -8.63
CA LEU A 248 -10.82 5.57 -9.72
C LEU A 248 -11.45 5.71 -11.09
N THR A 249 -12.77 5.55 -11.23
CA THR A 249 -13.50 5.58 -12.51
C THR A 249 -14.22 6.91 -12.82
N ARG A 250 -14.12 7.88 -11.94
CA ARG A 250 -14.58 9.28 -12.20
C ARG A 250 -13.45 10.03 -12.90
#